data_5ab3620a5fd4d5cb4124505296cf3941
#
_entry.id   5ab3620a5fd4d5cb4124505296cf3941
#
_cell.length_a   1.000
_cell.length_b   1.000
_cell.length_c   1.000
_cell.angle_alpha   90.00
_cell.angle_beta   90.00
_cell.angle_gamma   90.00
#
_symmetry.space_group_name_H-M   'P 1'
#
loop_
_entity.id
_entity.type
_entity.pdbx_description
1 polymer ?
#
loop_
_entity_poly.entity_id
_entity_poly.type
_entity_poly.pdbx_seq_one_letter_code
_entity_poly.pdbx_strand_id
1 'polypeptide(L)'
;VDYDLAAVLRSPLVDLDEEELAVIVGEYRSRYEKNGTDWNARLYDKVIDYMDTHVGEKKHAVDRLWEFLRMLDYLKKNKNYMSISDIIRYVLDTTGFYWFVGARPMGKRRQANIDMLIKKADDFEENSKGVFNFIRYVDELKTNDLDFAEADVVSEDEDVVRVMTMHKSKGLEFPVVFVSGLGKEFNLMDTRSNVLVHQDHYLACDQVDLRRSEE
;
A
#
# COMPACT_ATOMS: atom_id res chain seq x y z
N VAL A 1 1.08 -15.88 5.36
CA VAL A 1 -0.23 -16.28 4.78
C VAL A 1 -1.35 -16.10 5.80
N ASP A 2 -1.25 -16.62 7.03
CA ASP A 2 -2.34 -16.49 8.02
C ASP A 2 -2.48 -15.04 8.51
N TYR A 3 -1.38 -14.32 8.70
CA TYR A 3 -1.40 -12.89 9.05
C TYR A 3 -2.04 -12.04 7.95
N ASP A 4 -1.74 -12.33 6.69
CA ASP A 4 -2.31 -11.59 5.56
C ASP A 4 -3.82 -11.82 5.46
N LEU A 5 -4.26 -13.08 5.65
CA LEU A 5 -5.68 -13.40 5.67
C LEU A 5 -6.39 -12.72 6.84
N ALA A 6 -5.81 -12.77 8.05
CA ALA A 6 -6.38 -12.10 9.21
C ALA A 6 -6.49 -10.58 8.99
N ALA A 7 -5.49 -9.96 8.37
CA ALA A 7 -5.52 -8.55 8.01
C ALA A 7 -6.65 -8.22 7.02
N VAL A 8 -6.87 -9.07 6.01
CA VAL A 8 -7.97 -8.91 5.05
C VAL A 8 -9.32 -9.07 5.73
N LEU A 9 -9.49 -10.10 6.56
CA LEU A 9 -10.76 -10.37 7.27
C LEU A 9 -11.15 -9.22 8.20
N ARG A 10 -10.17 -8.58 8.87
CA ARG A 10 -10.38 -7.40 9.73
C ARG A 10 -10.46 -6.07 8.99
N SER A 11 -10.10 -6.05 7.73
CA SER A 11 -10.16 -4.83 6.93
C SER A 11 -11.60 -4.49 6.55
N PRO A 12 -11.88 -3.22 6.17
CA PRO A 12 -13.20 -2.84 5.66
C PRO A 12 -13.65 -3.56 4.38
N LEU A 13 -12.82 -4.43 3.81
CA LEU A 13 -13.18 -5.28 2.69
C LEU A 13 -14.10 -6.44 3.12
N VAL A 14 -13.89 -6.97 4.34
CA VAL A 14 -14.68 -8.07 4.90
C VAL A 14 -15.43 -7.65 6.18
N ASP A 15 -14.81 -6.75 6.99
CA ASP A 15 -15.41 -6.10 8.15
C ASP A 15 -15.75 -7.06 9.30
N LEU A 16 -14.88 -8.02 9.58
CA LEU A 16 -14.94 -8.80 10.81
C LEU A 16 -14.26 -8.07 11.96
N ASP A 17 -14.86 -8.11 13.12
CA ASP A 17 -14.24 -7.60 14.34
C ASP A 17 -13.28 -8.61 15.00
N GLU A 18 -12.57 -8.18 16.06
CA GLU A 18 -11.61 -9.02 16.76
C GLU A 18 -12.28 -10.17 17.51
N GLU A 19 -13.47 -9.93 18.03
CA GLU A 19 -14.23 -10.91 18.81
C GLU A 19 -14.75 -12.02 17.88
N GLU A 20 -15.27 -11.65 16.71
CA GLU A 20 -15.73 -12.59 15.69
C GLU A 20 -14.59 -13.49 15.21
N LEU A 21 -13.42 -12.90 14.94
CA LEU A 21 -12.24 -13.68 14.52
C LEU A 21 -11.75 -14.60 15.66
N ALA A 22 -11.79 -14.14 16.90
CA ALA A 22 -11.44 -14.96 18.06
C ALA A 22 -12.42 -16.12 18.26
N VAL A 23 -13.72 -15.90 18.02
CA VAL A 23 -14.75 -16.95 18.07
C VAL A 23 -14.47 -18.04 17.02
N ILE A 24 -14.20 -17.65 15.77
CA ILE A 24 -13.89 -18.58 14.69
C ILE A 24 -12.70 -19.49 15.05
N VAL A 25 -11.62 -18.89 15.57
CA VAL A 25 -10.41 -19.63 15.96
C VAL A 25 -10.66 -20.48 17.22
N GLY A 26 -11.38 -19.94 18.20
CA GLY A 26 -11.67 -20.58 19.47
C GLY A 26 -12.61 -21.78 19.34
N GLU A 27 -13.65 -21.68 18.50
CA GLU A 27 -14.56 -22.81 18.26
C GLU A 27 -13.85 -23.96 17.54
N TYR A 28 -13.02 -23.65 16.54
CA TYR A 28 -12.19 -24.65 15.88
C TYR A 28 -11.30 -25.37 16.90
N ARG A 29 -10.54 -24.63 17.68
CA ARG A 29 -9.67 -25.17 18.74
C ARG A 29 -10.44 -26.05 19.71
N SER A 30 -11.57 -25.57 20.26
CA SER A 30 -12.39 -26.31 21.22
C SER A 30 -12.91 -27.65 20.66
N ARG A 31 -13.19 -27.72 19.35
CA ARG A 31 -13.71 -28.90 18.67
C ARG A 31 -12.63 -29.94 18.42
N TYR A 32 -11.47 -29.53 17.97
CA TYR A 32 -10.42 -30.44 17.51
C TYR A 32 -9.39 -30.77 18.60
N GLU A 33 -9.12 -29.90 19.56
CA GLU A 33 -8.22 -30.16 20.69
C GLU A 33 -8.72 -31.36 21.53
N LYS A 34 -10.03 -31.45 21.75
CA LYS A 34 -10.65 -32.59 22.51
C LYS A 34 -10.55 -33.91 21.79
N ASN A 35 -10.41 -33.92 20.48
CA ASN A 35 -10.38 -35.13 19.65
C ASN A 35 -8.95 -35.59 19.33
N GLY A 36 -7.91 -34.95 19.88
CA GLY A 36 -6.51 -35.28 19.61
C GLY A 36 -6.06 -34.98 18.17
N THR A 37 -6.84 -34.22 17.43
CA THR A 37 -6.52 -33.79 16.05
C THR A 37 -5.69 -32.53 16.07
N ASP A 38 -4.90 -32.29 15.02
CA ASP A 38 -4.07 -31.09 14.90
C ASP A 38 -4.93 -29.82 14.84
N TRP A 39 -5.01 -29.10 15.98
CA TRP A 39 -5.69 -27.83 16.11
C TRP A 39 -4.93 -26.67 15.45
N ASN A 40 -3.69 -26.91 14.98
CA ASN A 40 -2.81 -25.91 14.36
C ASN A 40 -3.06 -25.76 12.84
N ALA A 41 -4.31 -25.94 12.41
CA ALA A 41 -4.70 -25.71 11.04
C ALA A 41 -4.54 -24.24 10.63
N ARG A 42 -4.43 -23.98 9.33
CA ARG A 42 -4.37 -22.64 8.77
C ARG A 42 -5.67 -21.87 9.06
N LEU A 43 -5.57 -20.55 9.16
CA LEU A 43 -6.73 -19.69 9.39
C LEU A 43 -7.83 -19.92 8.34
N TYR A 44 -7.47 -20.15 7.08
CA TYR A 44 -8.42 -20.46 6.02
C TYR A 44 -9.26 -21.71 6.32
N ASP A 45 -8.63 -22.76 6.80
CA ASP A 45 -9.33 -24.02 7.12
C ASP A 45 -10.28 -23.82 8.29
N LYS A 46 -9.90 -22.99 9.27
CA LYS A 46 -10.77 -22.61 10.41
C LYS A 46 -11.99 -21.80 9.97
N VAL A 47 -11.80 -20.91 8.99
CA VAL A 47 -12.91 -20.15 8.39
C VAL A 47 -13.88 -21.07 7.66
N ILE A 48 -13.39 -22.01 6.87
CA ILE A 48 -14.24 -22.97 6.16
C ILE A 48 -15.02 -23.85 7.16
N ASP A 49 -14.35 -24.40 8.18
CA ASP A 49 -15.00 -25.23 9.22
C ASP A 49 -16.09 -24.44 9.98
N TYR A 50 -15.82 -23.15 10.28
CA TYR A 50 -16.81 -22.28 10.89
C TYR A 50 -18.03 -22.09 10.00
N MET A 51 -17.83 -21.85 8.71
CA MET A 51 -18.92 -21.68 7.73
C MET A 51 -19.74 -22.97 7.57
N ASP A 52 -19.10 -24.12 7.50
CA ASP A 52 -19.78 -25.44 7.39
C ASP A 52 -20.63 -25.74 8.64
N THR A 53 -20.20 -25.28 9.80
CA THR A 53 -20.91 -25.49 11.07
C THR A 53 -22.10 -24.54 11.26
N HIS A 54 -22.00 -23.31 10.75
CA HIS A 54 -22.98 -22.26 10.96
C HIS A 54 -23.83 -21.97 9.71
N VAL A 55 -24.01 -22.97 8.85
CA VAL A 55 -24.82 -22.86 7.63
C VAL A 55 -26.24 -22.36 7.95
N GLY A 56 -26.61 -21.22 7.34
CA GLY A 56 -27.94 -20.64 7.48
C GLY A 56 -28.18 -19.84 8.77
N GLU A 57 -27.18 -19.69 9.63
CA GLU A 57 -27.29 -18.80 10.78
C GLU A 57 -27.22 -17.32 10.32
N LYS A 58 -28.07 -16.49 10.92
CA LYS A 58 -28.06 -15.04 10.69
C LYS A 58 -27.08 -14.37 11.68
N LYS A 59 -25.79 -14.49 11.39
CA LYS A 59 -24.73 -13.83 12.14
C LYS A 59 -23.94 -12.92 11.19
N HIS A 60 -23.51 -11.77 11.66
CA HIS A 60 -22.72 -10.83 10.88
C HIS A 60 -21.48 -11.52 10.27
N ALA A 61 -20.71 -12.25 11.07
CA ALA A 61 -19.54 -12.99 10.59
C ALA A 61 -19.86 -13.99 9.48
N VAL A 62 -20.99 -14.72 9.58
CA VAL A 62 -21.42 -15.72 8.57
C VAL A 62 -21.73 -15.00 7.24
N ASP A 63 -22.49 -13.92 7.29
CA ASP A 63 -22.88 -13.17 6.09
C ASP A 63 -21.63 -12.58 5.39
N ARG A 64 -20.72 -11.97 6.17
CA ARG A 64 -19.47 -11.39 5.63
C ARG A 64 -18.52 -12.45 5.06
N LEU A 65 -18.34 -13.55 5.76
CA LEU A 65 -17.52 -14.65 5.29
C LEU A 65 -18.10 -15.30 4.03
N TRP A 66 -19.42 -15.40 3.94
CA TRP A 66 -20.08 -15.95 2.75
C TRP A 66 -19.80 -15.08 1.51
N GLU A 67 -19.95 -13.74 1.64
CA GLU A 67 -19.65 -12.78 0.58
C GLU A 67 -18.16 -12.87 0.18
N PHE A 68 -17.27 -12.89 1.16
CA PHE A 68 -15.82 -13.00 0.95
C PHE A 68 -15.43 -14.31 0.22
N LEU A 69 -15.91 -15.43 0.69
CA LEU A 69 -15.59 -16.74 0.10
C LEU A 69 -16.12 -16.86 -1.33
N ARG A 70 -17.31 -16.32 -1.60
CA ARG A 70 -17.89 -16.26 -2.94
C ARG A 70 -17.05 -15.41 -3.89
N MET A 71 -16.62 -14.23 -3.43
CA MET A 71 -15.71 -13.35 -4.17
C MET A 71 -14.38 -14.07 -4.46
N LEU A 72 -13.81 -14.71 -3.45
CA LEU A 72 -12.53 -15.42 -3.56
C LEU A 72 -12.62 -16.62 -4.52
N ASP A 73 -13.72 -17.38 -4.50
CA ASP A 73 -13.95 -18.49 -5.44
C ASP A 73 -14.07 -18.00 -6.89
N TYR A 74 -14.80 -16.89 -7.10
CA TYR A 74 -14.89 -16.25 -8.39
C TYR A 74 -13.51 -15.82 -8.92
N LEU A 75 -12.71 -15.14 -8.09
CA LEU A 75 -11.36 -14.72 -8.46
C LEU A 75 -10.44 -15.91 -8.74
N LYS A 76 -10.49 -16.97 -7.93
CA LYS A 76 -9.70 -18.19 -8.17
C LYS A 76 -10.00 -18.83 -9.53
N LYS A 77 -11.27 -18.84 -9.95
CA LYS A 77 -11.70 -19.41 -11.23
C LYS A 77 -11.34 -18.54 -12.43
N ASN A 78 -11.37 -17.21 -12.27
CA ASN A 78 -11.26 -16.26 -13.37
C ASN A 78 -9.91 -15.54 -13.47
N LYS A 79 -9.04 -15.62 -12.46
CA LYS A 79 -7.76 -14.88 -12.39
C LYS A 79 -6.85 -15.00 -13.61
N ASN A 80 -6.97 -16.09 -14.37
CA ASN A 80 -6.14 -16.30 -15.56
C ASN A 80 -6.69 -15.63 -16.82
N TYR A 81 -7.93 -15.12 -16.75
CA TYR A 81 -8.65 -14.48 -17.83
C TYR A 81 -8.92 -13.00 -17.57
N MET A 82 -8.65 -12.54 -16.35
CA MET A 82 -8.84 -11.15 -15.94
C MET A 82 -7.49 -10.43 -15.91
N SER A 83 -7.49 -9.16 -16.29
CA SER A 83 -6.37 -8.27 -16.04
C SER A 83 -6.23 -8.00 -14.54
N ILE A 84 -5.06 -7.51 -14.11
CA ILE A 84 -4.84 -7.14 -12.70
C ILE A 84 -5.77 -5.97 -12.32
N SER A 85 -5.91 -5.01 -13.21
CA SER A 85 -6.84 -3.89 -13.02
C SER A 85 -8.29 -4.35 -12.90
N ASP A 86 -8.73 -5.35 -13.71
CA ASP A 86 -10.07 -5.92 -13.60
C ASP A 86 -10.28 -6.64 -12.25
N ILE A 87 -9.26 -7.37 -11.76
CA ILE A 87 -9.29 -7.99 -10.44
C ILE A 87 -9.47 -6.93 -9.35
N ILE A 88 -8.68 -5.85 -9.40
CA ILE A 88 -8.79 -4.75 -8.43
C ILE A 88 -10.18 -4.12 -8.50
N ARG A 89 -10.68 -3.77 -9.69
CA ARG A 89 -12.01 -3.19 -9.89
C ARG A 89 -13.10 -4.12 -9.35
N TYR A 90 -13.04 -5.41 -9.66
CA TYR A 90 -14.00 -6.39 -9.18
C TYR A 90 -14.06 -6.46 -7.64
N VAL A 91 -12.90 -6.44 -6.97
CA VAL A 91 -12.84 -6.40 -5.50
C VAL A 91 -13.46 -5.11 -4.96
N LEU A 92 -13.11 -3.96 -5.53
CA LEU A 92 -13.63 -2.65 -5.12
C LEU A 92 -15.15 -2.55 -5.27
N ASP A 93 -15.67 -3.04 -6.40
CA ASP A 93 -17.10 -3.00 -6.70
C ASP A 93 -17.90 -3.97 -5.82
N THR A 94 -17.37 -5.21 -5.65
CA THR A 94 -18.05 -6.24 -4.83
C THR A 94 -18.10 -5.85 -3.35
N THR A 95 -17.05 -5.23 -2.83
CA THR A 95 -16.96 -4.85 -1.42
C THR A 95 -17.51 -3.44 -1.13
N GLY A 96 -17.72 -2.62 -2.17
CA GLY A 96 -18.05 -1.21 -2.01
C GLY A 96 -16.93 -0.35 -1.40
N PHE A 97 -15.71 -0.89 -1.33
CA PHE A 97 -14.57 -0.25 -0.65
C PHE A 97 -14.23 1.11 -1.24
N TYR A 98 -14.37 1.29 -2.55
CA TYR A 98 -14.13 2.58 -3.22
C TYR A 98 -15.00 3.70 -2.64
N TRP A 99 -16.28 3.42 -2.43
CA TRP A 99 -17.23 4.37 -1.85
C TRP A 99 -17.04 4.56 -0.36
N PHE A 100 -16.70 3.48 0.35
CA PHE A 100 -16.35 3.53 1.78
C PHE A 100 -15.20 4.50 2.06
N VAL A 101 -14.11 4.42 1.31
CA VAL A 101 -12.97 5.33 1.50
C VAL A 101 -13.30 6.77 1.07
N GLY A 102 -14.16 6.93 0.06
CA GLY A 102 -14.64 8.23 -0.41
C GLY A 102 -15.47 8.99 0.63
N ALA A 103 -16.20 8.28 1.49
CA ALA A 103 -16.99 8.85 2.57
C ALA A 103 -16.14 9.28 3.80
N ARG A 104 -14.86 8.92 3.84
CA ARG A 104 -13.94 9.27 4.94
C ARG A 104 -13.29 10.63 4.74
N PRO A 105 -12.71 11.23 5.81
CA PRO A 105 -11.90 12.45 5.67
C PRO A 105 -10.83 12.26 4.59
N MET A 106 -10.66 13.27 3.73
CA MET A 106 -9.81 13.22 2.53
C MET A 106 -10.21 12.14 1.51
N GLY A 107 -11.52 11.83 1.42
CA GLY A 107 -12.06 10.75 0.60
C GLY A 107 -11.67 10.84 -0.87
N LYS A 108 -11.74 12.03 -1.48
CA LYS A 108 -11.30 12.25 -2.88
C LYS A 108 -9.84 11.84 -3.11
N ARG A 109 -8.94 12.19 -2.17
CA ARG A 109 -7.52 11.81 -2.24
C ARG A 109 -7.34 10.29 -2.12
N ARG A 110 -8.09 9.65 -1.24
CA ARG A 110 -8.06 8.19 -1.09
C ARG A 110 -8.56 7.47 -2.35
N GLN A 111 -9.62 7.96 -2.97
CA GLN A 111 -10.12 7.44 -4.24
C GLN A 111 -9.10 7.63 -5.37
N ALA A 112 -8.50 8.81 -5.47
CA ALA A 112 -7.46 9.06 -6.46
C ALA A 112 -6.23 8.16 -6.30
N ASN A 113 -5.84 7.80 -5.05
CA ASN A 113 -4.78 6.83 -4.81
C ASN A 113 -5.19 5.42 -5.29
N ILE A 114 -6.47 5.04 -5.14
CA ILE A 114 -6.98 3.77 -5.70
C ILE A 114 -6.95 3.81 -7.23
N ASP A 115 -7.40 4.90 -7.84
CA ASP A 115 -7.38 5.07 -9.29
C ASP A 115 -5.95 5.02 -9.83
N MET A 116 -4.98 5.61 -9.10
CA MET A 116 -3.55 5.49 -9.42
C MET A 116 -3.06 4.04 -9.34
N LEU A 117 -3.48 3.28 -8.33
CA LEU A 117 -3.11 1.86 -8.22
C LEU A 117 -3.63 1.06 -9.41
N ILE A 118 -4.87 1.32 -9.84
CA ILE A 118 -5.47 0.69 -11.01
C ILE A 118 -4.66 1.04 -12.27
N LYS A 119 -4.32 2.31 -12.45
CA LYS A 119 -3.48 2.75 -13.58
C LYS A 119 -2.10 2.09 -13.57
N LYS A 120 -1.47 1.97 -12.40
CA LYS A 120 -0.19 1.26 -12.26
C LYS A 120 -0.30 -0.23 -12.58
N ALA A 121 -1.44 -0.84 -12.32
CA ALA A 121 -1.71 -2.22 -12.71
C ALA A 121 -1.82 -2.36 -14.23
N ASP A 122 -2.50 -1.43 -14.90
CA ASP A 122 -2.58 -1.38 -16.36
C ASP A 122 -1.19 -1.19 -16.99
N ASP A 123 -0.41 -0.19 -16.53
CA ASP A 123 0.96 0.08 -17.00
C ASP A 123 1.90 -1.12 -16.79
N PHE A 124 1.73 -1.85 -15.68
CA PHE A 124 2.53 -3.04 -15.37
C PHE A 124 2.24 -4.19 -16.35
N GLU A 125 0.98 -4.38 -16.73
CA GLU A 125 0.56 -5.46 -17.62
C GLU A 125 1.07 -5.32 -19.07
N GLU A 126 1.44 -4.13 -19.49
CA GLU A 126 2.12 -3.92 -20.77
C GLU A 126 3.46 -4.66 -20.86
N ASN A 127 4.17 -4.79 -19.72
CA ASN A 127 5.52 -5.34 -19.67
C ASN A 127 5.62 -6.68 -18.93
N SER A 128 4.64 -7.03 -18.12
CA SER A 128 4.64 -8.24 -17.28
C SER A 128 3.22 -8.70 -17.02
N LYS A 129 3.04 -9.98 -16.67
CA LYS A 129 1.72 -10.56 -16.42
C LYS A 129 1.66 -11.28 -15.08
N GLY A 130 0.46 -11.30 -14.50
CA GLY A 130 0.09 -12.11 -13.35
C GLY A 130 0.19 -11.39 -12.01
N VAL A 131 -0.82 -11.65 -11.19
CA VAL A 131 -1.04 -11.02 -9.87
C VAL A 131 0.18 -11.18 -8.96
N PHE A 132 0.84 -12.35 -8.98
CA PHE A 132 2.01 -12.61 -8.14
C PHE A 132 3.19 -11.66 -8.47
N ASN A 133 3.44 -11.45 -9.76
CA ASN A 133 4.51 -10.54 -10.20
C ASN A 133 4.17 -9.08 -9.88
N PHE A 134 2.90 -8.71 -9.97
CA PHE A 134 2.45 -7.37 -9.56
C PHE A 134 2.60 -7.14 -8.06
N ILE A 135 2.28 -8.11 -7.23
CA ILE A 135 2.50 -8.02 -5.77
C ILE A 135 3.98 -7.80 -5.47
N ARG A 136 4.88 -8.59 -6.09
CA ARG A 136 6.33 -8.38 -5.94
C ARG A 136 6.79 -6.99 -6.37
N TYR A 137 6.30 -6.52 -7.50
CA TYR A 137 6.58 -5.16 -7.98
C TYR A 137 6.16 -4.10 -6.96
N VAL A 138 4.96 -4.21 -6.38
CA VAL A 138 4.48 -3.29 -5.33
C VAL A 138 5.35 -3.38 -4.06
N ASP A 139 5.77 -4.57 -3.67
CA ASP A 139 6.65 -4.76 -2.50
C ASP A 139 8.06 -4.20 -2.75
N GLU A 140 8.61 -4.34 -3.94
CA GLU A 140 9.88 -3.73 -4.34
C GLU A 140 9.81 -2.20 -4.32
N LEU A 141 8.71 -1.62 -4.79
CA LEU A 141 8.48 -0.17 -4.72
C LEU A 141 8.44 0.33 -3.28
N LYS A 142 7.76 -0.38 -2.37
CA LYS A 142 7.72 -0.02 -0.94
C LYS A 142 9.10 -0.10 -0.28
N THR A 143 9.90 -1.11 -0.64
CA THR A 143 11.22 -1.34 -0.03
C THR A 143 12.25 -0.30 -0.46
N ASN A 144 12.14 0.20 -1.69
CA ASN A 144 13.09 1.16 -2.26
C ASN A 144 12.73 2.62 -1.99
N ASP A 145 11.76 2.91 -1.10
CA ASP A 145 11.25 4.27 -0.84
C ASP A 145 10.94 5.06 -2.15
N LEU A 146 10.66 4.32 -3.22
CA LEU A 146 10.14 4.94 -4.43
C LEU A 146 8.71 5.36 -4.10
N ASP A 147 8.61 6.59 -3.59
CA ASP A 147 7.36 7.23 -3.28
C ASP A 147 6.44 7.09 -4.50
N PHE A 148 5.37 6.34 -4.34
CA PHE A 148 4.23 6.54 -5.22
C PHE A 148 3.84 8.00 -4.99
N ALA A 149 4.25 8.89 -5.90
CA ALA A 149 3.82 10.26 -5.83
C ALA A 149 2.32 10.23 -5.52
N GLU A 150 1.94 10.73 -4.33
CA GLU A 150 0.51 10.78 -3.97
C GLU A 150 -0.23 11.39 -5.14
N ALA A 151 -1.38 10.79 -5.51
CA ALA A 151 -2.18 11.33 -6.59
C ALA A 151 -2.47 12.80 -6.29
N ASP A 152 -1.95 13.69 -7.08
CA ASP A 152 -2.28 15.12 -7.00
C ASP A 152 -3.76 15.25 -7.39
N VAL A 153 -4.62 15.25 -6.36
CA VAL A 153 -6.09 15.38 -6.50
C VAL A 153 -6.47 16.83 -6.77
N VAL A 154 -5.52 17.73 -6.55
CA VAL A 154 -5.72 19.18 -6.69
C VAL A 154 -5.39 19.55 -8.12
N SER A 155 -6.43 19.84 -8.93
CA SER A 155 -6.29 20.44 -10.25
C SER A 155 -5.49 21.74 -10.15
N GLU A 156 -4.72 22.08 -11.18
CA GLU A 156 -3.99 23.35 -11.25
C GLU A 156 -4.92 24.57 -11.12
N ASP A 157 -6.20 24.41 -11.45
CA ASP A 157 -7.23 25.45 -11.44
C ASP A 157 -8.01 25.53 -10.10
N GLU A 158 -7.69 24.72 -9.09
CA GLU A 158 -8.40 24.81 -7.79
C GLU A 158 -7.87 25.98 -6.93
N ASP A 159 -8.80 26.73 -6.32
CA ASP A 159 -8.51 27.81 -5.37
C ASP A 159 -8.02 27.25 -4.03
N VAL A 160 -6.74 26.95 -3.95
CA VAL A 160 -6.10 26.31 -2.79
C VAL A 160 -4.74 26.93 -2.47
N VAL A 161 -4.35 26.87 -1.20
CA VAL A 161 -2.98 27.21 -0.77
C VAL A 161 -2.09 25.97 -0.96
N ARG A 162 -1.07 26.09 -1.80
CA ARG A 162 -0.10 25.02 -2.08
C ARG A 162 1.18 25.22 -1.28
N VAL A 163 1.59 24.21 -0.54
CA VAL A 163 2.88 24.18 0.16
C VAL A 163 3.79 23.20 -0.59
N MET A 164 4.92 23.69 -1.07
CA MET A 164 5.86 22.89 -1.85
C MET A 164 7.31 23.36 -1.65
N THR A 165 8.25 22.54 -2.10
CA THR A 165 9.66 22.94 -2.12
C THR A 165 9.95 23.86 -3.31
N MET A 166 11.00 24.70 -3.22
CA MET A 166 11.43 25.52 -4.35
C MET A 166 11.77 24.70 -5.60
N HIS A 167 12.28 23.47 -5.42
CA HIS A 167 12.56 22.57 -6.56
C HIS A 167 11.28 22.11 -7.28
N LYS A 168 10.21 21.85 -6.53
CA LYS A 168 8.90 21.47 -7.11
C LYS A 168 8.20 22.65 -7.76
N SER A 169 8.51 23.91 -7.38
CA SER A 169 7.93 25.10 -7.99
C SER A 169 8.63 25.54 -9.26
N LYS A 170 9.75 24.91 -9.64
CA LYS A 170 10.48 25.28 -10.86
C LYS A 170 9.61 25.13 -12.11
N GLY A 171 9.44 26.22 -12.84
CA GLY A 171 8.61 26.28 -14.04
C GLY A 171 7.12 26.52 -13.79
N LEU A 172 6.69 26.73 -12.53
CA LEU A 172 5.32 27.07 -12.17
C LEU A 172 5.22 28.54 -11.82
N GLU A 173 4.08 29.17 -12.14
CA GLU A 173 3.77 30.57 -11.82
C GLU A 173 2.58 30.63 -10.85
N PHE A 174 2.69 31.50 -9.84
CA PHE A 174 1.65 31.69 -8.83
C PHE A 174 1.37 33.17 -8.61
N PRO A 175 0.08 33.57 -8.48
CA PRO A 175 -0.28 34.97 -8.24
C PRO A 175 0.31 35.56 -6.95
N VAL A 176 0.45 34.73 -5.91
CA VAL A 176 1.01 35.11 -4.60
C VAL A 176 1.93 33.99 -4.12
N VAL A 177 3.14 34.33 -3.72
CA VAL A 177 4.16 33.40 -3.22
C VAL A 177 4.69 33.84 -1.87
N PHE A 178 4.67 32.91 -0.90
CA PHE A 178 5.31 33.08 0.40
C PHE A 178 6.54 32.18 0.48
N VAL A 179 7.73 32.81 0.53
CA VAL A 179 8.96 32.01 0.70
C VAL A 179 9.35 32.03 2.17
N SER A 180 9.27 30.86 2.82
CA SER A 180 9.61 30.69 4.23
C SER A 180 11.03 30.15 4.40
N GLY A 181 11.65 30.45 5.54
CA GLY A 181 12.96 29.90 5.89
C GLY A 181 14.16 30.62 5.24
N LEU A 182 13.99 31.80 4.68
CA LEU A 182 15.09 32.59 4.09
C LEU A 182 16.20 32.96 5.08
N GLY A 183 15.93 32.90 6.40
CA GLY A 183 16.93 33.13 7.44
C GLY A 183 17.77 31.92 7.80
N LYS A 184 17.54 30.74 7.18
CA LYS A 184 18.42 29.59 7.37
C LYS A 184 19.72 29.78 6.63
N GLU A 185 20.84 29.55 7.34
CA GLU A 185 22.16 29.48 6.70
C GLU A 185 22.21 28.33 5.68
N PHE A 186 22.99 28.52 4.63
CA PHE A 186 23.21 27.46 3.65
C PHE A 186 23.90 26.26 4.32
N ASN A 187 23.46 25.08 3.97
CA ASN A 187 24.13 23.84 4.41
C ASN A 187 25.48 23.75 3.68
N LEU A 188 26.56 23.98 4.44
CA LEU A 188 27.94 23.90 3.93
C LEU A 188 28.56 22.51 4.18
N MET A 189 27.76 21.49 4.49
CA MET A 189 28.33 20.13 4.75
C MET A 189 29.04 19.57 3.52
N ASP A 190 28.53 19.84 2.34
CA ASP A 190 29.14 19.34 1.09
C ASP A 190 30.51 20.00 0.82
N THR A 191 30.74 21.22 1.31
CA THR A 191 32.04 21.91 1.18
C THR A 191 33.12 21.35 2.12
N ARG A 192 32.73 20.51 3.09
CA ARG A 192 33.65 19.83 4.03
C ARG A 192 34.04 18.42 3.56
N SER A 193 33.58 18.02 2.40
CA SER A 193 33.98 16.76 1.78
C SER A 193 35.41 16.83 1.30
N ASN A 194 36.17 15.78 1.57
CA ASN A 194 37.58 15.69 1.11
C ASN A 194 37.70 15.66 -0.42
N VAL A 195 36.59 15.44 -1.12
CA VAL A 195 36.52 15.46 -2.58
C VAL A 195 35.30 16.31 -2.99
N LEU A 196 35.55 17.35 -3.75
CA LEU A 196 34.52 18.23 -4.30
C LEU A 196 34.45 18.02 -5.82
N VAL A 197 33.23 17.85 -6.34
CA VAL A 197 32.97 17.78 -7.78
C VAL A 197 32.33 19.07 -8.23
N HIS A 198 32.94 19.76 -9.19
CA HIS A 198 32.40 20.99 -9.77
C HIS A 198 32.24 20.83 -11.28
N GLN A 199 31.17 21.36 -11.83
CA GLN A 199 30.82 21.19 -13.23
C GLN A 199 31.90 21.74 -14.19
N ASP A 200 32.52 22.88 -13.84
CA ASP A 200 33.52 23.57 -14.66
C ASP A 200 34.96 23.28 -14.23
N HIS A 201 35.19 22.88 -12.97
CA HIS A 201 36.51 22.67 -12.38
C HIS A 201 36.80 21.20 -12.09
N TYR A 202 35.91 20.30 -12.48
CA TYR A 202 35.98 18.85 -12.39
C TYR A 202 36.10 18.33 -10.94
N LEU A 203 37.29 18.02 -10.46
CA LEU A 203 37.57 17.42 -9.16
C LEU A 203 38.54 18.30 -8.36
N ALA A 204 38.14 18.67 -7.15
CA ALA A 204 39.01 19.24 -6.15
C ALA A 204 39.08 18.30 -4.96
N CYS A 205 40.30 18.01 -4.47
CA CYS A 205 40.53 17.19 -3.29
C CYS A 205 41.58 17.86 -2.40
N ASP A 206 41.53 17.57 -1.09
CA ASP A 206 42.56 18.01 -0.15
C ASP A 206 43.87 17.34 -0.51
N GLN A 207 44.94 18.16 -0.55
CA GLN A 207 46.28 17.66 -0.77
C GLN A 207 46.77 17.01 0.53
N VAL A 208 46.97 15.70 0.52
CA VAL A 208 47.58 14.98 1.64
C VAL A 208 49.12 15.09 1.49
N ASP A 209 49.73 15.86 2.37
CA ASP A 209 51.20 15.91 2.44
C ASP A 209 51.72 14.67 3.18
N LEU A 210 52.12 13.67 2.42
CA LEU A 210 52.66 12.40 2.93
C LEU A 210 54.00 12.55 3.70
N ARG A 211 54.63 13.74 3.71
CA ARG A 211 55.90 13.97 4.38
C ARG A 211 55.77 14.24 5.90
N ARG A 212 54.55 14.36 6.43
CA ARG A 212 54.27 14.61 7.86
C ARG A 212 53.98 13.37 8.71
N SER A 213 54.03 12.20 8.13
CA SER A 213 53.74 10.94 8.83
C SER A 213 54.96 10.17 9.34
N GLU A 214 56.17 10.79 9.32
CA GLU A 214 57.41 10.18 9.82
C GLU A 214 58.06 10.95 11.00
N GLU A 215 57.27 11.60 11.84
CA GLU A 215 57.74 12.09 13.15
C GLU A 215 56.89 11.52 14.29
#